data_c00a07db962341051a4b2348b232c2e2
#
_entry.id   c00a07db962341051a4b2348b232c2e2
#
_cell.length_a   1.000
_cell.length_b   1.000
_cell.length_c   1.000
_cell.angle_alpha   90.00
_cell.angle_beta   90.00
_cell.angle_gamma   90.00
#
_symmetry.space_group_name_H-M   'P 1'
#
loop_
_entity.id
_entity.type
_entity.pdbx_description
1 polymer ?
#
loop_
_entity_poly.entity_id
_entity_poly.type
_entity_poly.pdbx_seq_one_letter_code
_entity_poly.pdbx_strand_id
1 'polypeptide(L)'
;PVFIPWDSNEIYGHTDGVVRFIDDDTVLMTNYAQWDARMAGRFRRCLEPHFRTIHELRFDVRKPYRNNWAYINWLQTDNVLILPRFNVPEDEQAFAQISSLMPEYDGRIEMVDATDLIRYEGCLNCASWTVYEPKEGPTWEM
;
A
#
# COMPACT_ATOMS: atom_id res chain seq x y z
N PRO A 1 -18.54 -5.28 3.13
CA PRO A 1 -17.35 -5.55 2.33
C PRO A 1 -17.45 -4.86 0.97
N VAL A 2 -16.32 -4.35 0.47
CA VAL A 2 -16.20 -3.78 -0.87
C VAL A 2 -15.54 -4.83 -1.75
N PHE A 3 -16.19 -5.18 -2.86
CA PHE A 3 -15.64 -6.10 -3.84
C PHE A 3 -15.04 -5.32 -5.00
N ILE A 4 -13.77 -5.54 -5.30
CA ILE A 4 -13.11 -4.99 -6.48
C ILE A 4 -12.98 -6.06 -7.57
N PRO A 5 -13.00 -5.68 -8.86
CA PRO A 5 -12.87 -6.64 -9.94
C PRO A 5 -11.49 -7.29 -9.94
N TRP A 6 -11.46 -8.57 -10.24
CA TRP A 6 -10.20 -9.27 -10.44
C TRP A 6 -9.53 -8.83 -11.75
N ASP A 7 -8.22 -8.60 -11.67
CA ASP A 7 -7.36 -8.43 -12.84
C ASP A 7 -6.87 -9.81 -13.30
N SER A 8 -7.27 -10.23 -14.48
CA SER A 8 -6.86 -11.53 -15.05
C SER A 8 -5.37 -11.63 -15.38
N ASN A 9 -4.64 -10.51 -15.37
CA ASN A 9 -3.18 -10.48 -15.56
C ASN A 9 -2.43 -10.69 -14.23
N GLU A 10 -3.15 -10.66 -13.10
CA GLU A 10 -2.62 -10.90 -11.77
C GLU A 10 -3.06 -12.29 -11.31
N ILE A 11 -2.09 -13.13 -10.92
CA ILE A 11 -2.32 -14.57 -10.69
C ILE A 11 -3.10 -14.82 -9.40
N TYR A 12 -2.86 -14.01 -8.37
CA TYR A 12 -3.32 -14.27 -7.00
C TYR A 12 -4.55 -13.47 -6.58
N GLY A 13 -4.85 -12.36 -7.25
CA GLY A 13 -5.95 -11.46 -6.91
C GLY A 13 -5.75 -10.73 -5.58
N HIS A 14 -4.51 -10.36 -5.26
CA HIS A 14 -4.12 -9.74 -4.01
C HIS A 14 -4.56 -8.27 -3.95
N THR A 15 -5.55 -7.98 -3.12
CA THR A 15 -6.11 -6.63 -2.96
C THR A 15 -5.08 -5.63 -2.39
N ASP A 16 -4.18 -6.08 -1.54
CA ASP A 16 -3.12 -5.28 -0.91
C ASP A 16 -1.99 -4.85 -1.86
N GLY A 17 -2.01 -5.33 -3.10
CA GLY A 17 -1.24 -4.82 -4.23
C GLY A 17 -2.01 -3.82 -5.10
N VAL A 18 -3.30 -3.57 -4.82
CA VAL A 18 -4.18 -2.69 -5.60
C VAL A 18 -4.57 -1.45 -4.82
N VAL A 19 -4.97 -1.61 -3.55
CA VAL A 19 -5.50 -0.53 -2.71
C VAL A 19 -5.08 -0.70 -1.26
N ARG A 20 -4.80 0.42 -0.59
CA ARG A 20 -4.50 0.52 0.82
C ARG A 20 -5.39 1.56 1.48
N PHE A 21 -5.90 1.26 2.68
CA PHE A 21 -6.60 2.24 3.51
C PHE A 21 -5.60 3.25 4.08
N ILE A 22 -5.99 4.52 4.03
CA ILE A 22 -5.31 5.63 4.71
C ILE A 22 -6.08 5.97 6.00
N ASP A 23 -7.38 6.17 5.87
CA ASP A 23 -8.33 6.37 6.96
C ASP A 23 -9.72 5.81 6.57
N ASP A 24 -10.76 6.10 7.37
CA ASP A 24 -12.13 5.60 7.15
C ASP A 24 -12.75 6.10 5.84
N ASP A 25 -12.33 7.26 5.34
CA ASP A 25 -12.87 7.92 4.16
C ASP A 25 -11.91 7.94 2.95
N THR A 26 -10.66 7.52 3.16
CA THR A 26 -9.57 7.71 2.20
C THR A 26 -8.86 6.40 1.89
N VAL A 27 -8.66 6.13 0.62
CA VAL A 27 -7.82 5.01 0.14
C VAL A 27 -6.76 5.48 -0.84
N LEU A 28 -5.67 4.74 -0.90
CA LEU A 28 -4.59 4.91 -1.86
C LEU A 28 -4.56 3.70 -2.80
N MET A 29 -4.70 3.95 -4.09
CA MET A 29 -4.47 2.96 -5.14
C MET A 29 -3.00 2.99 -5.58
N THR A 30 -2.48 1.85 -5.98
CA THR A 30 -1.22 1.81 -6.72
C THR A 30 -1.37 2.50 -8.10
N ASN A 31 -0.27 2.69 -8.81
CA ASN A 31 -0.20 3.40 -10.10
C ASN A 31 -0.82 2.63 -11.28
N TYR A 32 -1.96 1.99 -11.09
CA TYR A 32 -2.61 1.17 -12.11
C TYR A 32 -2.90 1.91 -13.40
N ALA A 33 -3.26 3.21 -13.33
CA ALA A 33 -3.53 4.01 -14.52
C ALA A 33 -2.32 4.16 -15.47
N GLN A 34 -1.10 3.96 -14.98
CA GLN A 34 0.12 3.98 -15.79
C GLN A 34 0.38 2.65 -16.53
N TRP A 35 -0.32 1.58 -16.14
CA TRP A 35 -0.23 0.25 -16.73
C TRP A 35 -1.47 -0.13 -17.53
N ASP A 36 -2.63 0.00 -16.90
CA ASP A 36 -3.95 -0.29 -17.46
C ASP A 36 -4.97 0.71 -16.93
N ALA A 37 -5.13 1.82 -17.67
CA ALA A 37 -6.08 2.88 -17.32
C ALA A 37 -7.55 2.38 -17.29
N ARG A 38 -7.87 1.34 -18.08
CA ARG A 38 -9.22 0.75 -18.09
C ARG A 38 -9.49 0.00 -16.78
N MET A 39 -8.52 -0.79 -16.33
CA MET A 39 -8.64 -1.52 -15.06
C MET A 39 -8.62 -0.57 -13.88
N ALA A 40 -7.74 0.44 -13.87
CA ALA A 40 -7.75 1.51 -12.87
C ALA A 40 -9.13 2.17 -12.74
N GLY A 41 -9.77 2.48 -13.88
CA GLY A 41 -11.14 3.01 -13.90
C GLY A 41 -12.20 2.05 -13.35
N ARG A 42 -12.01 0.73 -13.50
CA ARG A 42 -12.90 -0.28 -12.89
C ARG A 42 -12.74 -0.33 -11.37
N PHE A 43 -11.51 -0.33 -10.87
CA PHE A 43 -11.24 -0.28 -9.43
C PHE A 43 -11.84 0.99 -8.81
N ARG A 44 -11.57 2.14 -9.40
CA ARG A 44 -12.08 3.42 -8.92
C ARG A 44 -13.60 3.44 -8.80
N ARG A 45 -14.33 2.99 -9.82
CA ARG A 45 -15.81 2.91 -9.79
C ARG A 45 -16.34 2.01 -8.67
N CYS A 46 -15.61 0.99 -8.26
CA CYS A 46 -16.01 0.13 -7.13
C CYS A 46 -15.74 0.79 -5.78
N LEU A 47 -14.74 1.68 -5.70
CA LEU A 47 -14.34 2.36 -4.47
C LEU A 47 -15.14 3.66 -4.23
N GLU A 48 -15.48 4.40 -5.28
CA GLU A 48 -16.20 5.70 -5.20
C GLU A 48 -17.47 5.70 -4.35
N PRO A 49 -18.30 4.64 -4.31
CA PRO A 49 -19.48 4.62 -3.43
C PRO A 49 -19.15 4.50 -1.93
N HIS A 50 -17.92 4.17 -1.59
CA HIS A 50 -17.52 3.80 -0.23
C HIS A 50 -16.50 4.76 0.39
N PHE A 51 -15.74 5.49 -0.44
CA PHE A 51 -14.68 6.38 0.02
C PHE A 51 -14.83 7.76 -0.60
N ARG A 52 -14.69 8.78 0.25
CA ARG A 52 -14.75 10.17 -0.18
C ARG A 52 -13.56 10.56 -1.03
N THR A 53 -12.38 10.01 -0.71
CA THR A 53 -11.12 10.33 -1.36
C THR A 53 -10.42 9.07 -1.83
N ILE A 54 -10.05 9.06 -3.11
CA ILE A 54 -9.29 7.97 -3.72
C ILE A 54 -8.04 8.58 -4.34
N HIS A 55 -6.92 8.42 -3.66
CA HIS A 55 -5.61 8.76 -4.21
C HIS A 55 -5.09 7.63 -5.08
N GLU A 56 -4.15 7.95 -5.94
CA GLU A 56 -3.45 6.97 -6.78
C GLU A 56 -1.99 7.40 -6.91
N LEU A 57 -1.07 6.49 -6.63
CA LEU A 57 0.35 6.74 -6.86
C LEU A 57 0.61 7.04 -8.34
N ARG A 58 1.50 7.99 -8.59
CA ARG A 58 1.95 8.36 -9.93
C ARG A 58 3.45 8.61 -9.93
N PHE A 59 4.11 8.11 -10.96
CA PHE A 59 5.55 8.21 -11.10
C PHE A 59 5.91 8.96 -12.38
N ASP A 60 6.72 9.99 -12.26
CA ASP A 60 7.25 10.74 -13.38
C ASP A 60 8.52 10.05 -13.90
N VAL A 61 8.30 8.97 -14.63
CA VAL A 61 9.34 8.15 -15.25
C VAL A 61 8.91 7.70 -16.63
N ARG A 62 9.86 7.53 -17.53
CA ARG A 62 9.56 7.11 -18.92
C ARG A 62 8.89 5.73 -18.98
N LYS A 63 9.31 4.81 -18.12
CA LYS A 63 8.77 3.46 -18.00
C LYS A 63 8.69 3.11 -16.51
N PRO A 64 7.48 3.01 -15.94
CA PRO A 64 7.32 2.66 -14.55
C PRO A 64 7.94 1.31 -14.21
N TYR A 65 8.51 1.22 -13.03
CA TYR A 65 9.01 -0.03 -12.48
C TYR A 65 7.85 -1.01 -12.29
N ARG A 66 8.02 -2.24 -12.77
CA ARG A 66 6.92 -3.23 -12.82
C ARG A 66 6.33 -3.57 -11.45
N ASN A 67 7.13 -3.42 -10.40
CA ASN A 67 6.72 -3.75 -9.03
C ASN A 67 6.35 -2.51 -8.20
N ASN A 68 5.98 -1.39 -8.83
CA ASN A 68 5.53 -0.17 -8.13
C ASN A 68 4.29 -0.39 -7.24
N TRP A 69 3.51 -1.44 -7.50
CA TRP A 69 2.43 -1.86 -6.63
C TRP A 69 2.91 -2.12 -5.19
N ALA A 70 4.14 -2.53 -5.01
CA ALA A 70 4.67 -2.90 -3.71
C ALA A 70 4.87 -1.69 -2.77
N TYR A 71 4.89 -0.45 -3.28
CA TYR A 71 4.97 0.72 -2.40
C TYR A 71 3.76 0.86 -1.49
N ILE A 72 2.57 0.38 -1.87
CA ILE A 72 1.40 0.37 -0.98
C ILE A 72 1.37 -0.85 -0.05
N ASN A 73 2.26 -1.81 -0.26
CA ASN A 73 2.41 -3.01 0.57
C ASN A 73 3.42 -2.78 1.71
N TRP A 74 3.29 -1.62 2.37
CA TRP A 74 4.15 -1.22 3.49
C TRP A 74 3.80 -1.94 4.79
N LEU A 75 4.74 -1.99 5.72
CA LEU A 75 4.50 -2.40 7.10
C LEU A 75 4.17 -1.16 7.95
N GLN A 76 3.06 -1.22 8.66
CA GLN A 76 2.57 -0.14 9.50
C GLN A 76 2.40 -0.60 10.94
N THR A 77 2.95 0.17 11.86
CA THR A 77 2.74 0.03 13.30
C THR A 77 2.27 1.37 13.87
N ASP A 78 1.93 1.42 15.14
CA ASP A 78 1.55 2.69 15.81
C ASP A 78 2.69 3.73 15.80
N ASN A 79 3.94 3.28 15.69
CA ASN A 79 5.12 4.12 15.88
C ASN A 79 5.89 4.43 14.60
N VAL A 80 5.85 3.54 13.61
CA VAL A 80 6.65 3.65 12.39
C VAL A 80 5.92 3.10 11.19
N LEU A 81 6.11 3.75 10.06
CA LEU A 81 5.72 3.28 8.73
C LEU A 81 6.99 2.85 7.99
N ILE A 82 7.05 1.62 7.52
CA ILE A 82 8.20 1.10 6.79
C ILE A 82 7.81 0.85 5.34
N LEU A 83 8.40 1.62 4.43
CA LEU A 83 8.20 1.52 2.99
C LEU A 83 9.27 0.62 2.35
N PRO A 84 8.92 -0.15 1.33
CA PRO A 84 9.92 -0.85 0.54
C PRO A 84 10.71 0.13 -0.33
N ARG A 85 11.99 -0.19 -0.57
CA ARG A 85 12.86 0.48 -1.52
C ARG A 85 13.42 -0.54 -2.52
N PHE A 86 13.51 -0.13 -3.78
CA PHE A 86 13.94 -0.99 -4.89
C PHE A 86 15.18 -0.45 -5.63
N ASN A 87 15.77 0.66 -5.13
CA ASN A 87 16.91 1.35 -5.73
C ASN A 87 16.60 1.86 -7.15
N VAL A 88 15.41 2.40 -7.34
CA VAL A 88 14.89 3.00 -8.57
C VAL A 88 14.45 4.45 -8.33
N PRO A 89 14.34 5.28 -9.38
CA PRO A 89 13.93 6.69 -9.22
C PRO A 89 12.54 6.88 -8.59
N GLU A 90 11.69 5.89 -8.67
CA GLU A 90 10.36 5.91 -8.08
C GLU A 90 10.36 5.86 -6.55
N ASP A 91 11.43 5.39 -5.91
CA ASP A 91 11.52 5.29 -4.45
C ASP A 91 11.27 6.64 -3.77
N GLU A 92 11.96 7.68 -4.21
CA GLU A 92 11.80 9.03 -3.66
C GLU A 92 10.42 9.62 -3.95
N GLN A 93 9.85 9.31 -5.11
CA GLN A 93 8.52 9.78 -5.48
C GLN A 93 7.43 9.08 -4.65
N ALA A 94 7.59 7.78 -4.41
CA ALA A 94 6.71 7.02 -3.52
C ALA A 94 6.77 7.56 -2.09
N PHE A 95 7.99 7.76 -1.57
CA PHE A 95 8.20 8.32 -0.24
C PHE A 95 7.50 9.68 -0.09
N ALA A 96 7.71 10.60 -1.04
CA ALA A 96 7.12 11.93 -0.99
C ALA A 96 5.58 11.89 -1.02
N GLN A 97 4.99 11.07 -1.89
CA GLN A 97 3.54 10.94 -2.02
C GLN A 97 2.94 10.32 -0.75
N ILE A 98 3.51 9.23 -0.25
CA ILE A 98 3.00 8.53 0.93
C ILE A 98 3.19 9.40 2.19
N SER A 99 4.33 10.07 2.35
CA SER A 99 4.55 10.99 3.48
C SER A 99 3.50 12.11 3.52
N SER A 100 3.10 12.64 2.37
CA SER A 100 2.06 13.68 2.32
C SER A 100 0.67 13.17 2.69
N LEU A 101 0.41 11.88 2.52
CA LEU A 101 -0.87 11.24 2.85
C LEU A 101 -0.92 10.73 4.30
N MET A 102 0.23 10.57 4.94
CA MET A 102 0.39 9.98 6.27
C MET A 102 1.11 10.95 7.23
N PRO A 103 0.58 12.18 7.42
CA PRO A 103 1.25 13.21 8.22
C PRO A 103 1.43 12.82 9.69
N GLU A 104 0.62 11.89 10.20
CA GLU A 104 0.77 11.33 11.54
C GLU A 104 2.09 10.56 11.72
N TYR A 105 2.74 10.15 10.62
CA TYR A 105 4.04 9.49 10.63
C TYR A 105 5.21 10.44 10.28
N ASP A 106 5.01 11.75 10.34
CA ASP A 106 6.10 12.72 10.07
C ASP A 106 7.34 12.41 10.91
N GLY A 107 8.50 12.31 10.26
CA GLY A 107 9.77 11.89 10.88
C GLY A 107 9.84 10.42 11.34
N ARG A 108 8.83 9.60 11.02
CA ARG A 108 8.74 8.18 11.41
C ARG A 108 8.43 7.25 10.22
N ILE A 109 8.75 7.69 9.02
CA ILE A 109 8.68 6.88 7.81
C ILE A 109 10.10 6.46 7.44
N GLU A 110 10.33 5.16 7.41
CA GLU A 110 11.61 4.55 7.07
C GLU A 110 11.51 3.78 5.76
N MET A 111 12.62 3.65 5.05
CA MET A 111 12.68 2.82 3.86
C MET A 111 13.66 1.65 4.05
N VAL A 112 13.24 0.46 3.66
CA VAL A 112 14.06 -0.75 3.72
C VAL A 112 14.22 -1.36 2.33
N ASP A 113 15.43 -1.84 2.02
CA ASP A 113 15.69 -2.53 0.76
C ASP A 113 14.88 -3.83 0.69
N ALA A 114 13.98 -3.91 -0.29
CA ALA A 114 13.09 -5.03 -0.54
C ALA A 114 13.34 -5.70 -1.90
N THR A 115 14.49 -5.42 -2.54
CA THR A 115 14.83 -5.92 -3.87
C THR A 115 14.86 -7.44 -3.98
N ASP A 116 15.24 -8.12 -2.92
CA ASP A 116 15.20 -9.58 -2.87
C ASP A 116 13.82 -10.12 -2.48
N LEU A 117 13.14 -9.45 -1.54
CA LEU A 117 11.82 -9.87 -1.07
C LEU A 117 10.79 -9.88 -2.20
N ILE A 118 10.78 -8.84 -3.04
CA ILE A 118 9.81 -8.69 -4.14
C ILE A 118 9.85 -9.81 -5.18
N ARG A 119 10.93 -10.58 -5.23
CA ARG A 119 11.06 -11.74 -6.14
C ARG A 119 10.10 -12.88 -5.79
N TYR A 120 9.58 -12.88 -4.57
CA TYR A 120 8.61 -13.87 -4.07
C TYR A 120 7.16 -13.40 -4.18
N GLU A 121 6.91 -12.37 -5.01
CA GLU A 121 5.57 -11.85 -5.32
C GLU A 121 4.80 -11.34 -4.09
N GLY A 122 5.52 -10.95 -3.05
CA GLY A 122 5.05 -10.30 -1.84
C GLY A 122 6.01 -9.19 -1.41
N CYS A 123 5.56 -8.32 -0.51
CA CYS A 123 6.41 -7.28 0.06
C CYS A 123 6.23 -7.22 1.59
N LEU A 124 6.46 -6.07 2.21
CA LEU A 124 6.57 -5.96 3.67
C LEU A 124 5.29 -6.36 4.40
N ASN A 125 4.11 -5.94 3.91
CA ASN A 125 2.84 -6.35 4.50
C ASN A 125 2.62 -7.86 4.36
N CYS A 126 2.87 -8.41 3.17
CA CYS A 126 2.71 -9.85 2.91
C CYS A 126 3.66 -10.72 3.74
N ALA A 127 4.85 -10.21 4.07
CA ALA A 127 5.87 -10.92 4.84
C ALA A 127 5.75 -10.68 6.36
N SER A 128 4.73 -9.95 6.81
CA SER A 128 4.55 -9.58 8.21
C SER A 128 3.23 -10.10 8.78
N TRP A 129 3.18 -10.21 10.08
CA TRP A 129 1.97 -10.51 10.83
C TRP A 129 1.88 -9.59 12.03
N THR A 130 0.77 -8.82 12.11
CA THR A 130 0.51 -7.94 13.26
C THR A 130 -0.17 -8.72 14.37
N VAL A 131 0.45 -8.73 15.53
CA VAL A 131 -0.13 -9.26 16.76
C VAL A 131 -0.51 -8.09 17.66
N TYR A 132 -1.78 -7.98 18.01
CA TYR A 132 -2.24 -7.00 18.99
C TYR A 132 -2.03 -7.54 20.39
N GLU A 133 -1.18 -6.89 21.18
CA GLU A 133 -1.17 -7.14 22.61
C GLU A 133 -2.37 -6.43 23.23
N PRO A 134 -3.23 -7.15 24.01
CA PRO A 134 -4.30 -6.49 24.76
C PRO A 134 -3.65 -5.49 25.71
N LYS A 135 -4.01 -4.22 25.63
CA LYS A 135 -3.66 -3.25 26.69
C LYS A 135 -4.29 -3.80 27.98
N GLU A 136 -3.45 -4.38 28.84
CA GLU A 136 -3.76 -4.94 30.17
C GLU A 136 -5.19 -5.49 30.29
N GLY A 137 -5.33 -6.79 30.02
CA GLY A 137 -6.53 -7.53 30.38
C GLY A 137 -6.73 -7.54 31.90
N PRO A 138 -7.95 -7.81 32.41
CA PRO A 138 -8.20 -7.87 33.84
C PRO A 138 -7.23 -8.88 34.47
N THR A 139 -6.48 -8.42 35.45
CA THR A 139 -5.71 -9.30 36.35
C THR A 139 -6.69 -10.29 36.98
N TRP A 140 -6.64 -11.53 36.52
CA TRP A 140 -7.32 -12.61 37.20
C TRP A 140 -6.58 -12.86 38.51
N GLU A 141 -6.96 -12.15 39.57
CA GLU A 141 -6.61 -12.56 40.92
C GLU A 141 -7.28 -13.93 41.18
N MET A 142 -6.45 -14.96 41.30
CA MET A 142 -6.86 -16.25 41.80
C MET A 142 -6.88 -16.23 43.34
#